data_9153957388558d7f65adc269fde8b08a
#
_entry.id   9153957388558d7f65adc269fde8b08a
#
_cell.length_a   1.000
_cell.length_b   1.000
_cell.length_c   1.000
_cell.angle_alpha   90.00
_cell.angle_beta   90.00
_cell.angle_gamma   90.00
#
_symmetry.space_group_name_H-M   'P 1'
#
loop_
_entity.id
_entity.type
_entity.pdbx_description
1 polymer ?
#
loop_
_entity_poly.entity_id
_entity_poly.type
_entity_poly.pdbx_seq_one_letter_code
_entity_poly.pdbx_strand_id
1 'polypeptide(L)'
;MSTRKWIVAAVAVLLGLCVLVAVVAVPRTPAAQTADVAILMYHAFTENEAETSSVCTLASEFERQLSALRDTGYTSVGYADLIEFVNGKGKLPEKPLLISIDDGYQNNLDLAAPLLEKYGFCANIAVIGVSIGHTTYKDTDIPIMPHFSLEDARPWIKRGVLTVTTHSYDMHQIAAVDGNGCRRGVLQMPGEAEPDYIAALTQDYKHAQEQLAGLPGKVLPVFTYPFGAYSRIPSCRSACCRSRACRSRSRSRTARTVWSRASRKRSGCCAASMCPPAWSRTRS
;
A
#
# COMPACT_ATOMS: atom_id res chain seq x y z
N MET A 1 -39.29 -3.28 62.36
CA MET A 1 -38.29 -2.74 61.51
C MET A 1 -38.92 -1.58 60.73
N SER A 2 -38.36 -0.34 60.78
CA SER A 2 -39.03 0.85 60.22
C SER A 2 -38.99 0.84 58.70
N THR A 3 -40.09 1.27 58.08
CA THR A 3 -40.23 1.48 56.60
C THR A 3 -39.04 2.17 55.98
N ARG A 4 -38.35 3.02 56.72
CA ARG A 4 -37.14 3.76 56.30
C ARG A 4 -35.94 2.80 55.98
N LYS A 5 -35.81 1.69 56.70
CA LYS A 5 -34.75 0.71 56.46
C LYS A 5 -34.98 -0.09 55.15
N TRP A 6 -36.22 -0.38 54.82
CA TRP A 6 -36.58 -1.04 53.56
C TRP A 6 -36.39 -0.16 52.33
N ILE A 7 -36.68 1.13 52.45
CA ILE A 7 -36.45 2.11 51.36
C ILE A 7 -34.96 2.25 51.08
N VAL A 8 -34.12 2.36 52.11
CA VAL A 8 -32.67 2.45 51.95
C VAL A 8 -32.10 1.19 51.30
N ALA A 9 -32.56 0.00 51.70
CA ALA A 9 -32.12 -1.27 51.10
C ALA A 9 -32.55 -1.37 49.62
N ALA A 10 -33.77 -0.97 49.28
CA ALA A 10 -34.27 -0.98 47.90
C ALA A 10 -33.47 0.00 46.98
N VAL A 11 -33.16 1.20 47.49
CA VAL A 11 -32.36 2.19 46.75
C VAL A 11 -30.93 1.67 46.54
N ALA A 12 -30.32 1.02 47.54
CA ALA A 12 -28.97 0.47 47.39
C ALA A 12 -28.92 -0.67 46.36
N VAL A 13 -29.96 -1.53 46.32
CA VAL A 13 -30.07 -2.61 45.32
C VAL A 13 -30.26 -2.03 43.93
N LEU A 14 -31.11 -1.00 43.75
CA LEU A 14 -31.31 -0.32 42.46
C LEU A 14 -30.04 0.35 41.97
N LEU A 15 -29.33 1.06 42.84
CA LEU A 15 -28.03 1.67 42.49
C LEU A 15 -27.00 0.60 42.11
N GLY A 16 -26.94 -0.51 42.83
CA GLY A 16 -26.08 -1.65 42.51
C GLY A 16 -26.41 -2.26 41.15
N LEU A 17 -27.70 -2.43 40.81
CA LEU A 17 -28.14 -2.91 39.50
C LEU A 17 -27.80 -1.89 38.38
N CYS A 18 -28.00 -0.59 38.60
CA CYS A 18 -27.64 0.43 37.64
C CYS A 18 -26.14 0.47 37.34
N VAL A 19 -25.31 0.30 38.39
CA VAL A 19 -23.83 0.22 38.20
C VAL A 19 -23.46 -1.05 37.47
N LEU A 20 -24.09 -2.20 37.78
CA LEU A 20 -23.84 -3.46 37.09
C LEU A 20 -24.22 -3.39 35.59
N VAL A 21 -25.39 -2.80 35.29
CA VAL A 21 -25.84 -2.58 33.91
C VAL A 21 -24.92 -1.61 33.17
N ALA A 22 -24.45 -0.54 33.85
CA ALA A 22 -23.49 0.40 33.24
C ALA A 22 -22.14 -0.26 32.94
N VAL A 23 -21.65 -1.14 33.83
CA VAL A 23 -20.38 -1.87 33.62
C VAL A 23 -20.52 -2.93 32.52
N VAL A 24 -21.67 -3.58 32.38
CA VAL A 24 -21.93 -4.57 31.32
C VAL A 24 -22.18 -3.89 29.97
N ALA A 25 -22.79 -2.68 29.98
CA ALA A 25 -23.12 -1.93 28.80
C ALA A 25 -21.96 -1.08 28.24
N VAL A 26 -20.79 -1.03 28.91
CA VAL A 26 -19.60 -0.40 28.32
C VAL A 26 -19.21 -1.24 27.10
N PRO A 27 -19.35 -0.70 25.87
CA PRO A 27 -18.91 -1.43 24.69
C PRO A 27 -17.42 -1.69 24.83
N ARG A 28 -17.04 -2.96 25.08
CA ARG A 28 -15.64 -3.37 25.00
C ARG A 28 -15.17 -3.07 23.60
N THR A 29 -14.30 -2.09 23.46
CA THR A 29 -13.58 -1.89 22.20
C THR A 29 -12.92 -3.22 21.87
N PRO A 30 -13.28 -3.88 20.76
CA PRO A 30 -12.63 -5.11 20.37
C PRO A 30 -11.12 -4.86 20.32
N ALA A 31 -10.35 -5.77 20.91
CA ALA A 31 -8.89 -5.70 20.86
C ALA A 31 -8.47 -5.48 19.39
N ALA A 32 -7.59 -4.51 19.17
CA ALA A 32 -7.11 -4.21 17.82
C ALA A 32 -6.52 -5.50 17.23
N GLN A 33 -7.16 -6.06 16.20
CA GLN A 33 -6.60 -7.19 15.49
C GLN A 33 -5.35 -6.72 14.77
N THR A 34 -4.25 -7.41 14.99
CA THR A 34 -2.99 -7.21 14.28
C THR A 34 -2.73 -8.43 13.39
N ALA A 35 -2.15 -8.21 12.24
CA ALA A 35 -1.68 -9.26 11.36
C ALA A 35 -0.24 -8.96 10.96
N ASP A 36 0.59 -10.01 10.93
CA ASP A 36 1.96 -9.95 10.43
C ASP A 36 1.93 -10.34 8.95
N VAL A 37 2.22 -9.41 8.06
CA VAL A 37 2.16 -9.60 6.62
C VAL A 37 3.57 -9.62 6.05
N ALA A 38 3.95 -10.74 5.42
CA ALA A 38 5.19 -10.80 4.65
C ALA A 38 5.04 -9.96 3.37
N ILE A 39 6.09 -9.21 3.01
CA ILE A 39 6.10 -8.43 1.76
C ILE A 39 7.34 -8.84 0.97
N LEU A 40 7.14 -9.28 -0.27
CA LEU A 40 8.18 -9.50 -1.25
C LEU A 40 8.08 -8.42 -2.32
N MET A 41 9.22 -7.81 -2.66
CA MET A 41 9.31 -6.75 -3.66
C MET A 41 10.21 -7.20 -4.80
N TYR A 42 9.70 -7.06 -6.01
CA TYR A 42 10.37 -7.34 -7.27
C TYR A 42 10.30 -6.12 -8.20
N HIS A 43 11.04 -6.16 -9.32
CA HIS A 43 10.97 -5.15 -10.37
C HIS A 43 10.90 -5.84 -11.74
N ALA A 44 12.05 -6.08 -12.37
CA ALA A 44 12.13 -6.75 -13.66
C ALA A 44 12.32 -8.27 -13.52
N PHE A 45 11.99 -8.99 -14.60
CA PHE A 45 12.24 -10.42 -14.74
C PHE A 45 12.98 -10.72 -16.03
N THR A 46 13.73 -11.81 -16.06
CA THR A 46 14.47 -12.27 -17.25
C THR A 46 14.56 -13.80 -17.26
N GLU A 47 14.72 -14.38 -18.45
CA GLU A 47 15.08 -15.77 -18.63
C GLU A 47 16.60 -15.96 -18.77
N ASN A 48 17.36 -14.88 -18.95
CA ASN A 48 18.80 -14.89 -19.13
C ASN A 48 19.53 -14.63 -17.81
N GLU A 49 20.28 -15.60 -17.32
CA GLU A 49 21.02 -15.48 -16.06
C GLU A 49 22.04 -14.32 -16.08
N ALA A 50 22.61 -14.01 -17.25
CA ALA A 50 23.57 -12.91 -17.38
C ALA A 50 22.95 -11.50 -17.19
N GLU A 51 21.62 -11.38 -17.28
CA GLU A 51 20.89 -10.11 -17.10
C GLU A 51 20.40 -9.92 -15.65
N THR A 52 20.62 -10.91 -14.79
CA THR A 52 20.17 -10.82 -13.39
C THR A 52 20.92 -9.72 -12.63
N SER A 53 20.19 -9.04 -11.75
CA SER A 53 20.75 -7.94 -10.95
C SER A 53 20.00 -7.81 -9.63
N SER A 54 20.29 -6.76 -8.87
CA SER A 54 19.54 -6.43 -7.65
C SER A 54 18.07 -6.10 -7.91
N VAL A 55 17.72 -5.73 -9.15
CA VAL A 55 16.36 -5.33 -9.57
C VAL A 55 15.82 -6.17 -10.73
N CYS A 56 16.57 -7.18 -11.21
CA CYS A 56 16.12 -8.09 -12.24
C CYS A 56 16.27 -9.55 -11.76
N THR A 57 15.15 -10.25 -11.63
CA THR A 57 15.06 -11.59 -11.07
C THR A 57 14.93 -12.62 -12.19
N LEU A 58 15.69 -13.72 -12.12
CA LEU A 58 15.54 -14.84 -13.05
C LEU A 58 14.14 -15.46 -12.89
N ALA A 59 13.43 -15.67 -14.00
CA ALA A 59 12.07 -16.21 -13.98
C ALA A 59 12.00 -17.60 -13.32
N SER A 60 12.98 -18.48 -13.56
CA SER A 60 13.06 -19.78 -12.91
C SER A 60 13.29 -19.68 -11.38
N GLU A 61 14.04 -18.69 -10.93
CA GLU A 61 14.21 -18.42 -9.49
C GLU A 61 12.92 -17.91 -8.86
N PHE A 62 12.20 -17.00 -9.55
CA PHE A 62 10.88 -16.56 -9.11
C PHE A 62 9.90 -17.73 -9.01
N GLU A 63 9.87 -18.60 -10.02
CA GLU A 63 9.04 -19.80 -10.00
C GLU A 63 9.35 -20.70 -8.80
N ARG A 64 10.63 -20.96 -8.52
CA ARG A 64 11.08 -21.74 -7.37
C ARG A 64 10.62 -21.11 -6.04
N GLN A 65 10.68 -19.77 -5.94
CA GLN A 65 10.21 -19.03 -4.77
C GLN A 65 8.69 -19.16 -4.60
N LEU A 66 7.90 -19.01 -5.68
CA LEU A 66 6.45 -19.19 -5.63
C LEU A 66 6.06 -20.61 -5.19
N SER A 67 6.76 -21.65 -5.71
CA SER A 67 6.53 -23.03 -5.28
C SER A 67 6.76 -23.19 -3.78
N ALA A 68 7.90 -22.71 -3.27
CA ALA A 68 8.25 -22.80 -1.85
C ALA A 68 7.25 -22.04 -0.95
N LEU A 69 6.79 -20.87 -1.39
CA LEU A 69 5.79 -20.09 -0.68
C LEU A 69 4.44 -20.80 -0.59
N ARG A 70 3.99 -21.39 -1.70
CA ARG A 70 2.78 -22.19 -1.73
C ARG A 70 2.89 -23.41 -0.80
N ASP A 71 4.00 -24.15 -0.90
CA ASP A 71 4.23 -25.38 -0.12
C ASP A 71 4.36 -25.10 1.39
N THR A 72 4.76 -23.89 1.75
CA THR A 72 4.79 -23.42 3.15
C THR A 72 3.50 -22.76 3.60
N GLY A 73 2.45 -22.72 2.75
CA GLY A 73 1.10 -22.30 3.10
C GLY A 73 0.89 -20.78 3.10
N TYR A 74 1.74 -20.01 2.41
CA TYR A 74 1.48 -18.58 2.20
C TYR A 74 0.33 -18.38 1.21
N THR A 75 -0.48 -17.37 1.47
CA THR A 75 -1.58 -16.95 0.59
C THR A 75 -1.37 -15.48 0.24
N SER A 76 -1.36 -15.16 -1.05
CA SER A 76 -1.22 -13.77 -1.48
C SER A 76 -2.47 -12.96 -1.15
N VAL A 77 -2.23 -11.70 -0.81
CA VAL A 77 -3.28 -10.69 -0.54
C VAL A 77 -2.97 -9.44 -1.33
N GLY A 78 -4.01 -8.76 -1.81
CA GLY A 78 -3.89 -7.48 -2.46
C GLY A 78 -3.96 -6.31 -1.47
N TYR A 79 -3.67 -5.12 -1.96
CA TYR A 79 -3.86 -3.89 -1.17
C TYR A 79 -5.33 -3.67 -0.78
N ALA A 80 -6.29 -4.14 -1.58
CA ALA A 80 -7.70 -4.07 -1.24
C ALA A 80 -8.01 -4.84 0.05
N ASP A 81 -7.48 -6.06 0.18
CA ASP A 81 -7.66 -6.89 1.38
C ASP A 81 -7.06 -6.23 2.62
N LEU A 82 -5.87 -5.64 2.47
CA LEU A 82 -5.19 -4.93 3.55
C LEU A 82 -5.98 -3.68 3.98
N ILE A 83 -6.52 -2.92 3.03
CA ILE A 83 -7.37 -1.75 3.30
C ILE A 83 -8.65 -2.19 4.02
N GLU A 84 -9.28 -3.28 3.60
CA GLU A 84 -10.47 -3.79 4.28
C GLU A 84 -10.15 -4.29 5.69
N PHE A 85 -9.05 -5.01 5.86
CA PHE A 85 -8.60 -5.47 7.17
C PHE A 85 -8.38 -4.31 8.15
N VAL A 86 -7.63 -3.26 7.76
CA VAL A 86 -7.38 -2.10 8.65
C VAL A 86 -8.65 -1.30 8.95
N ASN A 87 -9.63 -1.32 8.03
CA ASN A 87 -10.95 -0.72 8.24
C ASN A 87 -11.90 -1.61 9.05
N GLY A 88 -11.46 -2.78 9.50
CA GLY A 88 -12.25 -3.70 10.32
C GLY A 88 -13.31 -4.49 9.55
N LYS A 89 -13.24 -4.55 8.24
CA LYS A 89 -14.24 -5.18 7.38
C LYS A 89 -13.85 -6.57 6.89
N GLY A 90 -12.55 -6.84 6.72
CA GLY A 90 -12.03 -8.10 6.18
C GLY A 90 -11.26 -8.93 7.21
N LYS A 91 -10.89 -10.15 6.82
CA LYS A 91 -9.93 -11.00 7.54
C LYS A 91 -8.80 -11.34 6.58
N LEU A 92 -7.59 -11.45 7.10
CA LEU A 92 -6.45 -11.95 6.33
C LEU A 92 -6.28 -13.46 6.57
N PRO A 93 -5.68 -14.19 5.62
CA PRO A 93 -5.30 -15.58 5.82
C PRO A 93 -4.27 -15.71 6.95
N GLU A 94 -3.99 -16.92 7.38
CA GLU A 94 -3.05 -17.19 8.48
C GLU A 94 -1.63 -16.73 8.17
N LYS A 95 -1.17 -16.97 6.93
CA LYS A 95 0.13 -16.55 6.42
C LYS A 95 -0.04 -15.60 5.23
N PRO A 96 -0.40 -14.32 5.48
CA PRO A 96 -0.64 -13.37 4.40
C PRO A 96 0.67 -12.93 3.76
N LEU A 97 0.71 -12.91 2.44
CA LEU A 97 1.83 -12.48 1.62
C LEU A 97 1.40 -11.37 0.67
N LEU A 98 2.06 -10.22 0.71
CA LEU A 98 1.93 -9.20 -0.31
C LEU A 98 3.10 -9.34 -1.30
N ILE A 99 2.80 -9.56 -2.58
CA ILE A 99 3.77 -9.50 -3.66
C ILE A 99 3.63 -8.13 -4.32
N SER A 100 4.69 -7.31 -4.26
CA SER A 100 4.78 -6.01 -4.92
C SER A 100 5.80 -6.10 -6.06
N ILE A 101 5.43 -5.58 -7.21
CA ILE A 101 6.30 -5.48 -8.38
C ILE A 101 6.31 -4.01 -8.76
N ASP A 102 7.49 -3.40 -8.81
CA ASP A 102 7.61 -1.97 -9.07
C ASP A 102 7.94 -1.71 -10.55
N ASP A 103 7.77 -0.47 -10.99
CA ASP A 103 8.07 0.12 -12.29
C ASP A 103 7.07 -0.21 -13.41
N GLY A 104 6.58 -1.43 -13.55
CA GLY A 104 5.60 -1.80 -14.59
C GLY A 104 6.25 -2.20 -15.92
N TYR A 105 7.35 -2.95 -15.89
CA TYR A 105 8.01 -3.45 -17.08
C TYR A 105 7.17 -4.48 -17.85
N GLN A 106 7.35 -4.55 -19.16
CA GLN A 106 6.65 -5.51 -20.02
C GLN A 106 6.86 -6.96 -19.56
N ASN A 107 8.07 -7.31 -19.13
CA ASN A 107 8.40 -8.65 -18.64
C ASN A 107 7.67 -9.05 -17.34
N ASN A 108 7.01 -8.11 -16.65
CA ASN A 108 6.11 -8.44 -15.55
C ASN A 108 4.86 -9.19 -16.05
N LEU A 109 4.38 -8.83 -17.25
CA LEU A 109 3.25 -9.53 -17.88
C LEU A 109 3.69 -10.79 -18.59
N ASP A 110 4.86 -10.76 -19.25
CA ASP A 110 5.32 -11.85 -20.09
C ASP A 110 5.87 -13.04 -19.25
N LEU A 111 6.52 -12.76 -18.14
CA LEU A 111 7.21 -13.77 -17.33
C LEU A 111 6.60 -13.97 -15.94
N ALA A 112 6.30 -12.89 -15.22
CA ALA A 112 5.84 -13.03 -13.83
C ALA A 112 4.34 -13.37 -13.72
N ALA A 113 3.49 -12.72 -14.50
CA ALA A 113 2.03 -12.93 -14.41
C ALA A 113 1.60 -14.39 -14.71
N PRO A 114 2.14 -15.09 -15.74
CA PRO A 114 1.86 -16.51 -15.96
C PRO A 114 2.28 -17.40 -14.78
N LEU A 115 3.41 -17.12 -14.15
CA LEU A 115 3.89 -17.86 -13.00
C LEU A 115 3.02 -17.62 -11.76
N LEU A 116 2.60 -16.37 -11.52
CA LEU A 116 1.66 -16.03 -10.45
C LEU A 116 0.37 -16.82 -10.61
N GLU A 117 -0.22 -16.83 -11.81
CA GLU A 117 -1.44 -17.57 -12.12
C GLU A 117 -1.25 -19.08 -11.92
N LYS A 118 -0.16 -19.64 -12.43
CA LYS A 118 0.19 -21.07 -12.29
C LYS A 118 0.24 -21.52 -10.83
N TYR A 119 0.76 -20.69 -9.96
CA TYR A 119 0.93 -21.01 -8.52
C TYR A 119 -0.21 -20.49 -7.63
N GLY A 120 -1.23 -19.86 -8.21
CA GLY A 120 -2.41 -19.35 -7.49
C GLY A 120 -2.11 -18.11 -6.63
N PHE A 121 -1.12 -17.34 -7.01
CA PHE A 121 -0.78 -16.07 -6.35
C PHE A 121 -1.30 -14.87 -7.14
N CYS A 122 -1.51 -13.75 -6.45
CA CYS A 122 -1.71 -12.45 -7.06
C CYS A 122 -0.60 -11.49 -6.64
N ALA A 123 -0.39 -10.45 -7.46
CA ALA A 123 0.58 -9.39 -7.18
C ALA A 123 0.00 -8.00 -7.42
N ASN A 124 0.65 -6.99 -6.82
CA ASN A 124 0.34 -5.58 -7.02
C ASN A 124 1.49 -4.96 -7.78
N ILE A 125 1.23 -4.40 -8.96
CA ILE A 125 2.23 -3.70 -9.77
C ILE A 125 2.07 -2.20 -9.58
N ALA A 126 3.15 -1.53 -9.17
CA ALA A 126 3.22 -0.08 -9.07
C ALA A 126 3.87 0.48 -10.36
N VAL A 127 3.10 1.18 -11.20
CA VAL A 127 3.55 1.64 -12.50
C VAL A 127 4.02 3.09 -12.46
N ILE A 128 5.06 3.40 -13.27
CA ILE A 128 5.53 4.76 -13.54
C ILE A 128 4.65 5.35 -14.64
N GLY A 129 3.84 6.35 -14.32
CA GLY A 129 2.80 6.85 -15.22
C GLY A 129 3.29 7.24 -16.60
N VAL A 130 4.37 8.04 -16.68
CA VAL A 130 4.96 8.51 -17.96
C VAL A 130 5.66 7.41 -18.77
N SER A 131 5.85 6.24 -18.20
CA SER A 131 6.51 5.11 -18.88
C SER A 131 5.53 4.09 -19.44
N ILE A 132 4.25 4.13 -19.06
CA ILE A 132 3.23 3.15 -19.45
C ILE A 132 3.16 3.05 -20.98
N GLY A 133 3.41 1.86 -21.54
CA GLY A 133 3.36 1.56 -22.97
C GLY A 133 4.55 2.10 -23.77
N HIS A 134 5.59 2.63 -23.11
CA HIS A 134 6.75 3.21 -23.76
C HIS A 134 7.97 2.27 -23.77
N THR A 135 8.77 2.41 -24.82
CA THR A 135 10.09 1.77 -25.00
C THR A 135 11.23 2.79 -25.00
N THR A 136 10.86 4.09 -24.94
CA THR A 136 11.80 5.22 -24.87
C THR A 136 11.41 6.12 -23.71
N TYR A 137 12.38 6.89 -23.20
CA TYR A 137 12.15 7.83 -22.12
C TYR A 137 11.36 9.04 -22.61
N LYS A 138 10.07 9.11 -22.27
CA LYS A 138 9.15 10.18 -22.67
C LYS A 138 9.18 10.45 -24.18
N ASP A 139 9.27 11.72 -24.56
CA ASP A 139 9.34 12.20 -25.95
C ASP A 139 10.77 12.23 -26.49
N THR A 140 11.64 11.34 -26.02
CA THR A 140 13.04 11.24 -26.48
C THR A 140 13.27 9.92 -27.21
N ASP A 141 14.40 9.81 -27.93
CA ASP A 141 14.87 8.58 -28.57
C ASP A 141 15.71 7.70 -27.62
N ILE A 142 15.79 8.06 -26.33
CA ILE A 142 16.59 7.31 -25.35
C ILE A 142 15.85 6.02 -25.00
N PRO A 143 16.40 4.83 -25.34
CA PRO A 143 15.74 3.57 -25.04
C PRO A 143 15.69 3.30 -23.53
N ILE A 144 14.56 2.77 -23.08
CA ILE A 144 14.37 2.26 -21.74
C ILE A 144 13.92 0.79 -21.81
N MET A 145 13.97 0.08 -20.68
CA MET A 145 13.32 -1.22 -20.59
C MET A 145 11.83 -1.06 -20.94
N PRO A 146 11.27 -1.86 -21.86
CA PRO A 146 9.87 -1.73 -22.25
C PRO A 146 8.92 -1.80 -21.07
N HIS A 147 7.95 -0.89 -21.02
CA HIS A 147 6.86 -0.90 -20.03
C HIS A 147 5.57 -1.35 -20.71
N PHE A 148 4.75 -2.14 -20.00
CA PHE A 148 3.49 -2.61 -20.55
C PHE A 148 2.48 -1.48 -20.70
N SER A 149 1.56 -1.62 -21.67
CA SER A 149 0.39 -0.76 -21.76
C SER A 149 -0.70 -1.20 -20.78
N LEU A 150 -1.59 -0.27 -20.39
CA LEU A 150 -2.72 -0.61 -19.52
C LEU A 150 -3.68 -1.61 -20.19
N GLU A 151 -3.73 -1.63 -21.52
CA GLU A 151 -4.53 -2.59 -22.26
C GLU A 151 -3.97 -4.02 -22.14
N ASP A 152 -2.64 -4.18 -22.21
CA ASP A 152 -1.97 -5.47 -22.01
C ASP A 152 -2.16 -6.03 -20.59
N ALA A 153 -2.23 -5.14 -19.59
CA ALA A 153 -2.48 -5.54 -18.21
C ALA A 153 -3.94 -5.95 -17.93
N ARG A 154 -4.89 -5.45 -18.72
CA ARG A 154 -6.34 -5.62 -18.51
C ARG A 154 -6.79 -7.08 -18.37
N PRO A 155 -6.35 -8.04 -19.21
CA PRO A 155 -6.70 -9.45 -19.04
C PRO A 155 -6.27 -10.03 -17.70
N TRP A 156 -5.07 -9.68 -17.22
CA TRP A 156 -4.52 -10.15 -15.95
C TRP A 156 -5.26 -9.58 -14.74
N ILE A 157 -5.67 -8.31 -14.83
CA ILE A 157 -6.49 -7.65 -13.81
C ILE A 157 -7.89 -8.31 -13.73
N LYS A 158 -8.52 -8.58 -14.88
CA LYS A 158 -9.82 -9.25 -14.93
C LYS A 158 -9.81 -10.66 -14.33
N ARG A 159 -8.69 -11.37 -14.43
CA ARG A 159 -8.50 -12.69 -13.82
C ARG A 159 -8.12 -12.63 -12.34
N GLY A 160 -7.90 -11.43 -11.79
CA GLY A 160 -7.50 -11.25 -10.39
C GLY A 160 -6.03 -11.59 -10.09
N VAL A 161 -5.22 -11.81 -11.13
CA VAL A 161 -3.78 -12.09 -10.98
C VAL A 161 -3.01 -10.83 -10.62
N LEU A 162 -3.39 -9.69 -11.20
CA LEU A 162 -2.72 -8.42 -10.99
C LEU A 162 -3.66 -7.33 -10.52
N THR A 163 -3.13 -6.47 -9.66
CA THR A 163 -3.70 -5.15 -9.35
C THR A 163 -2.66 -4.10 -9.72
N VAL A 164 -3.09 -3.04 -10.41
CA VAL A 164 -2.20 -1.94 -10.79
C VAL A 164 -2.41 -0.75 -9.87
N THR A 165 -1.31 -0.19 -9.36
CA THR A 165 -1.26 0.99 -8.50
C THR A 165 -0.21 1.96 -9.03
N THR A 166 0.01 3.11 -8.39
CA THR A 166 0.98 4.09 -8.88
C THR A 166 2.32 4.05 -8.16
N HIS A 167 3.39 4.20 -8.95
CA HIS A 167 4.77 4.47 -8.53
C HIS A 167 5.19 5.91 -8.82
N SER A 168 4.29 6.85 -8.78
CA SER A 168 4.25 8.22 -9.28
C SER A 168 3.85 8.31 -10.76
N TYR A 169 3.36 9.48 -11.16
CA TYR A 169 3.15 9.76 -12.57
C TYR A 169 4.47 10.12 -13.27
N ASP A 170 5.17 11.16 -12.78
CA ASP A 170 6.42 11.68 -13.36
C ASP A 170 7.46 12.09 -12.28
N MET A 171 7.50 11.40 -11.14
CA MET A 171 8.47 11.71 -10.07
C MET A 171 9.40 10.54 -9.75
N HIS A 172 9.65 9.66 -10.74
CA HIS A 172 10.54 8.51 -10.60
C HIS A 172 11.99 8.89 -10.94
N GLN A 173 12.56 9.80 -10.15
CA GLN A 173 13.96 10.26 -10.26
C GLN A 173 14.59 10.36 -8.88
N ILE A 174 15.90 10.06 -8.78
CA ILE A 174 16.64 10.17 -7.52
C ILE A 174 16.76 11.65 -7.10
N ALA A 175 17.07 12.53 -8.06
CA ALA A 175 17.12 13.97 -7.82
C ALA A 175 15.73 14.57 -7.70
N ALA A 176 15.54 15.55 -6.82
CA ALA A 176 14.28 16.26 -6.65
C ALA A 176 13.91 17.09 -7.88
N VAL A 177 14.91 17.54 -8.65
CA VAL A 177 14.75 18.29 -9.88
C VAL A 177 15.65 17.73 -10.99
N ASP A 178 15.25 17.89 -12.24
CA ASP A 178 16.08 17.60 -13.40
C ASP A 178 17.04 18.75 -13.72
N GLY A 179 17.84 18.61 -14.81
CA GLY A 179 18.79 19.62 -15.25
C GLY A 179 18.16 20.97 -15.65
N ASN A 180 16.85 21.02 -15.88
CA ASN A 180 16.08 22.23 -16.18
C ASN A 180 15.39 22.82 -14.95
N GLY A 181 15.62 22.29 -13.77
CA GLY A 181 14.98 22.73 -12.52
C GLY A 181 13.55 22.26 -12.34
N CYS A 182 13.02 21.38 -13.22
CA CYS A 182 11.69 20.81 -13.08
C CYS A 182 11.70 19.67 -12.07
N ARG A 183 10.64 19.56 -11.26
CA ARG A 183 10.50 18.46 -10.32
C ARG A 183 10.40 17.13 -11.06
N ARG A 184 11.21 16.16 -10.63
CA ARG A 184 11.22 14.77 -11.15
C ARG A 184 11.24 13.75 -10.04
N GLY A 185 11.62 14.12 -8.82
CA GLY A 185 11.69 13.25 -7.65
C GLY A 185 10.58 13.52 -6.63
N VAL A 186 10.36 12.55 -5.77
CA VAL A 186 9.33 12.58 -4.71
C VAL A 186 9.80 13.27 -3.43
N LEU A 187 11.06 13.65 -3.34
CA LEU A 187 11.59 14.36 -2.16
C LEU A 187 11.22 15.85 -2.21
N GLN A 188 10.99 16.42 -1.04
CA GLN A 188 10.90 17.87 -0.90
C GLN A 188 12.20 18.54 -1.31
N MET A 189 12.14 19.57 -2.12
CA MET A 189 13.33 20.30 -2.57
C MET A 189 13.91 21.16 -1.44
N PRO A 190 15.24 21.40 -1.41
CA PRO A 190 15.84 22.34 -0.49
C PRO A 190 15.18 23.73 -0.60
N GLY A 191 14.69 24.27 0.51
CA GLY A 191 14.03 25.58 0.56
C GLY A 191 12.57 25.60 0.06
N GLU A 192 12.03 24.49 -0.40
CA GLU A 192 10.63 24.37 -0.82
C GLU A 192 9.69 24.46 0.40
N ALA A 193 8.65 25.31 0.32
CA ALA A 193 7.66 25.34 1.36
C ALA A 193 6.81 24.04 1.39
N GLU A 194 6.41 23.60 2.60
CA GLU A 194 5.61 22.38 2.77
C GLU A 194 4.31 22.38 1.94
N PRO A 195 3.54 23.50 1.85
CA PRO A 195 2.34 23.54 1.00
C PRO A 195 2.63 23.28 -0.47
N ASP A 196 3.73 23.80 -1.01
CA ASP A 196 4.11 23.64 -2.42
C ASP A 196 4.54 22.19 -2.70
N TYR A 197 5.30 21.59 -1.79
CA TYR A 197 5.64 20.18 -1.84
C TYR A 197 4.39 19.27 -1.84
N ILE A 198 3.45 19.54 -0.93
CA ILE A 198 2.18 18.79 -0.87
C ILE A 198 1.38 18.97 -2.15
N ALA A 199 1.32 20.20 -2.70
CA ALA A 199 0.63 20.47 -3.96
C ALA A 199 1.23 19.69 -5.12
N ALA A 200 2.56 19.68 -5.25
CA ALA A 200 3.27 18.94 -6.30
C ALA A 200 3.00 17.44 -6.24
N LEU A 201 3.14 16.81 -5.05
CA LEU A 201 2.83 15.39 -4.87
C LEU A 201 1.36 15.08 -5.14
N THR A 202 0.45 15.98 -4.72
CA THR A 202 -0.99 15.81 -4.93
C THR A 202 -1.33 15.84 -6.41
N GLN A 203 -0.72 16.74 -7.17
CA GLN A 203 -0.94 16.84 -8.61
C GLN A 203 -0.42 15.60 -9.35
N ASP A 204 0.80 15.18 -9.06
CA ASP A 204 1.39 13.96 -9.64
C ASP A 204 0.51 12.72 -9.34
N TYR A 205 0.11 12.56 -8.09
CA TYR A 205 -0.77 11.47 -7.69
C TYR A 205 -2.14 11.50 -8.39
N LYS A 206 -2.74 12.69 -8.57
CA LYS A 206 -4.00 12.82 -9.30
C LYS A 206 -3.87 12.38 -10.74
N HIS A 207 -2.83 12.83 -11.45
CA HIS A 207 -2.57 12.42 -12.83
C HIS A 207 -2.43 10.89 -12.93
N ALA A 208 -1.67 10.27 -12.02
CA ALA A 208 -1.55 8.81 -11.97
C ALA A 208 -2.91 8.12 -11.74
N GLN A 209 -3.74 8.63 -10.83
CA GLN A 209 -5.06 8.06 -10.55
C GLN A 209 -6.02 8.21 -11.74
N GLU A 210 -6.00 9.36 -12.43
CA GLU A 210 -6.80 9.60 -13.63
C GLU A 210 -6.40 8.67 -14.77
N GLN A 211 -5.08 8.43 -14.96
CA GLN A 211 -4.57 7.49 -15.95
C GLN A 211 -5.03 6.05 -15.69
N LEU A 212 -5.07 5.64 -14.41
CA LEU A 212 -5.50 4.30 -14.01
C LEU A 212 -7.03 4.12 -13.95
N ALA A 213 -7.81 5.20 -14.03
CA ALA A 213 -9.27 5.15 -13.86
C ALA A 213 -9.99 4.28 -14.90
N GLY A 214 -9.37 4.06 -16.08
CA GLY A 214 -9.91 3.19 -17.14
C GLY A 214 -9.70 1.68 -16.93
N LEU A 215 -8.94 1.27 -15.88
CA LEU A 215 -8.70 -0.13 -15.61
C LEU A 215 -9.90 -0.82 -14.96
N PRO A 216 -10.02 -2.16 -15.10
CA PRO A 216 -11.05 -2.92 -14.40
C PRO A 216 -10.90 -2.79 -12.88
N GLY A 217 -12.04 -2.65 -12.20
CA GLY A 217 -12.08 -2.55 -10.76
C GLY A 217 -11.93 -1.12 -10.24
N LYS A 218 -11.71 -1.00 -8.92
CA LYS A 218 -11.55 0.29 -8.25
C LYS A 218 -10.09 0.68 -8.20
N VAL A 219 -9.78 1.90 -8.63
CA VAL A 219 -8.45 2.47 -8.40
C VAL A 219 -8.22 2.61 -6.89
N LEU A 220 -7.19 1.95 -6.39
CA LEU A 220 -6.88 1.95 -4.96
C LEU A 220 -6.08 3.21 -4.59
N PRO A 221 -6.33 3.79 -3.40
CA PRO A 221 -5.59 4.95 -2.90
C PRO A 221 -4.21 4.52 -2.38
N VAL A 222 -3.40 3.95 -3.27
CA VAL A 222 -2.08 3.39 -2.99
C VAL A 222 -1.03 4.17 -3.74
N PHE A 223 0.04 4.54 -3.05
CA PHE A 223 1.21 5.19 -3.64
C PHE A 223 2.47 4.46 -3.17
N THR A 224 3.21 3.88 -4.10
CA THR A 224 4.53 3.30 -3.84
C THR A 224 5.58 4.39 -4.07
N TYR A 225 6.39 4.69 -3.04
CA TYR A 225 7.40 5.74 -3.14
C TYR A 225 8.60 5.26 -3.95
N PRO A 226 8.96 5.94 -5.07
CA PRO A 226 10.18 5.65 -5.81
C PRO A 226 11.41 5.61 -4.91
N PHE A 227 12.25 4.59 -5.07
CA PHE A 227 13.48 4.37 -4.31
C PHE A 227 13.27 4.27 -2.78
N GLY A 228 12.03 4.12 -2.29
CA GLY A 228 11.69 4.24 -0.89
C GLY A 228 11.94 5.65 -0.33
N ALA A 229 12.07 6.64 -1.19
CA ALA A 229 12.36 8.02 -0.83
C ALA A 229 11.09 8.77 -0.48
N TYR A 230 11.04 9.39 0.69
CA TYR A 230 9.94 10.26 1.10
C TYR A 230 10.44 11.34 2.05
N SER A 231 9.82 12.52 2.00
CA SER A 231 10.05 13.59 2.95
C SER A 231 8.97 13.59 4.03
N ARG A 232 9.38 13.87 5.27
CA ARG A 232 8.41 14.01 6.36
C ARG A 232 7.64 15.31 6.19
N ILE A 233 6.33 15.24 6.35
CA ILE A 233 5.43 16.38 6.39
C ILE A 233 5.11 16.68 7.87
N PRO A 234 5.70 17.74 8.48
CA PRO A 234 5.53 18.03 9.90
C PRO A 234 4.07 18.31 10.31
N SER A 235 3.28 18.91 9.42
CA SER A 235 1.87 19.17 9.65
C SER A 235 1.00 17.90 9.63
N CYS A 236 1.49 16.81 9.03
CA CYS A 236 0.80 15.54 9.03
C CYS A 236 0.87 14.88 10.42
N ARG A 237 -0.07 15.23 11.31
CA ARG A 237 -0.20 14.69 12.67
C ARG A 237 -0.81 13.31 12.73
N SER A 238 -0.90 12.58 11.61
CA SER A 238 -1.46 11.23 11.62
C SER A 238 -0.56 10.28 12.43
N ALA A 239 -1.19 9.39 13.20
CA ALA A 239 -0.50 8.39 14.03
C ALA A 239 0.42 7.45 13.19
N CYS A 240 0.18 7.36 11.88
CA CYS A 240 0.96 6.57 10.93
C CYS A 240 2.38 7.11 10.75
N CYS A 241 2.59 8.44 10.71
CA CYS A 241 3.93 9.03 10.60
C CYS A 241 4.76 8.87 11.87
N ARG A 242 4.16 8.49 13.01
CA ARG A 242 4.84 8.27 14.29
C ARG A 242 5.13 6.82 14.61
N SER A 243 4.54 5.87 13.88
CA SER A 243 4.79 4.45 14.14
C SER A 243 6.18 4.05 13.64
N ARG A 244 6.86 3.20 14.42
CA ARG A 244 8.17 2.63 14.06
C ARG A 244 8.14 1.84 12.74
N ALA A 245 6.97 1.49 12.22
CA ALA A 245 6.78 0.82 10.93
C ALA A 245 7.29 1.64 9.73
N CYS A 246 7.27 2.99 9.79
CA CYS A 246 7.90 3.85 8.79
C CYS A 246 9.44 3.90 8.85
N ARG A 247 10.08 3.19 9.80
CA ARG A 247 11.55 3.25 9.98
C ARG A 247 12.30 2.03 9.44
N SER A 248 11.64 1.09 8.77
CA SER A 248 12.39 -0.04 8.21
C SER A 248 13.23 0.42 7.01
N ARG A 249 14.46 0.82 7.27
CA ARG A 249 15.51 0.76 6.27
C ARG A 249 15.73 -0.73 5.98
N SER A 250 14.93 -1.32 5.10
CA SER A 250 15.17 -2.70 4.72
C SER A 250 16.36 -2.75 3.75
N ARG A 251 17.49 -3.20 4.25
CA ARG A 251 18.59 -3.72 3.41
C ARG A 251 18.32 -5.16 2.98
N SER A 252 17.15 -5.71 3.24
CA SER A 252 16.78 -7.08 2.89
C SER A 252 15.60 -7.09 1.92
N ARG A 253 15.64 -7.99 0.95
CA ARG A 253 14.57 -8.22 -0.03
C ARG A 253 13.23 -8.70 0.58
N THR A 254 13.19 -8.89 1.89
CA THR A 254 12.02 -9.36 2.64
C THR A 254 11.76 -8.41 3.80
N ALA A 255 10.62 -7.76 3.80
CA ALA A 255 10.16 -6.92 4.91
C ALA A 255 8.93 -7.58 5.56
N ARG A 256 8.89 -7.58 6.90
CA ARG A 256 7.68 -7.90 7.67
C ARG A 256 7.01 -6.61 8.09
N THR A 257 5.76 -6.48 7.79
CA THR A 257 4.96 -5.32 8.19
C THR A 257 3.79 -5.77 9.04
N VAL A 258 3.64 -5.16 10.23
CA VAL A 258 2.50 -5.41 11.11
C VAL A 258 1.37 -4.45 10.76
N TRP A 259 0.25 -5.01 10.38
CA TRP A 259 -0.98 -4.29 10.06
C TRP A 259 -1.93 -4.35 11.26
N SER A 260 -2.50 -3.21 11.65
CA SER A 260 -3.45 -3.15 12.76
C SER A 260 -4.77 -2.48 12.34
N ARG A 261 -5.88 -3.01 12.86
CA ARG A 261 -7.17 -2.33 12.74
C ARG A 261 -7.15 -1.00 13.49
N ALA A 262 -7.48 0.07 12.80
CA ALA A 262 -7.65 1.37 13.42
C ALA A 262 -8.88 1.37 14.34
N SER A 263 -8.76 1.92 15.55
CA SER A 263 -9.93 2.23 16.37
C SER A 263 -10.77 3.30 15.65
N ARG A 264 -12.09 3.14 15.61
CA ARG A 264 -13.06 3.93 14.82
C ARG A 264 -13.01 5.45 14.96
N LYS A 265 -12.17 6.02 15.82
CA LYS A 265 -12.11 7.47 16.05
C LYS A 265 -11.03 8.23 15.27
N ARG A 266 -10.21 7.57 14.46
CA ARG A 266 -9.18 8.23 13.65
C ARG A 266 -9.07 7.54 12.29
N SER A 267 -10.07 7.78 11.45
CA SER A 267 -10.10 7.36 10.06
C SER A 267 -9.06 8.11 9.23
N GLY A 268 -8.34 7.36 8.45
CA GLY A 268 -7.52 7.83 7.36
C GLY A 268 -6.02 7.66 7.60
N CYS A 269 -5.46 6.77 6.85
CA CYS A 269 -4.05 6.38 6.70
C CYS A 269 -3.67 5.15 7.49
N CYS A 270 -3.51 4.04 6.76
CA CYS A 270 -2.45 3.07 6.99
C CYS A 270 -2.46 1.98 5.93
N ALA A 271 -1.61 2.17 4.95
CA ALA A 271 -0.95 1.06 4.30
C ALA A 271 0.55 1.36 4.33
N ALA A 272 1.40 0.37 4.51
CA ALA A 272 2.83 0.56 4.62
C ALA A 272 3.35 1.31 3.40
N SER A 273 4.04 2.41 3.58
CA SER A 273 4.46 3.41 2.61
C SER A 273 3.38 4.33 2.01
N MET A 274 2.16 4.35 2.54
CA MET A 274 1.06 5.11 1.99
C MET A 274 0.55 6.15 2.97
N CYS A 275 0.98 7.38 2.80
CA CYS A 275 0.22 8.56 3.20
C CYS A 275 -0.25 9.22 1.91
N PRO A 276 -1.52 9.12 1.52
CA PRO A 276 -2.03 10.04 0.51
C PRO A 276 -1.89 11.45 1.05
N PRO A 277 -1.63 12.45 0.19
CA PRO A 277 -1.63 13.84 0.62
C PRO A 277 -2.96 14.13 1.31
N ALA A 278 -2.89 14.79 2.45
CA ALA A 278 -4.05 15.08 3.26
C ALA A 278 -5.08 15.86 2.46
N TRP A 279 -6.22 15.25 2.16
CA TRP A 279 -7.37 15.94 1.60
C TRP A 279 -7.94 16.87 2.66
N SER A 280 -7.68 18.16 2.53
CA SER A 280 -8.43 19.15 3.27
C SER A 280 -9.88 19.08 2.80
N ARG A 281 -10.80 18.70 3.70
CA ARG A 281 -12.22 18.98 3.49
C ARG A 281 -12.37 20.48 3.48
N THR A 282 -12.48 21.08 2.32
CA THR A 282 -13.08 22.40 2.20
C THR A 282 -14.55 22.24 2.59
N ARG A 283 -14.94 22.83 3.73
CA ARG A 283 -16.33 23.07 4.05
C ARG A 283 -16.84 24.11 3.06
N SER A 284 -17.78 23.74 2.26
CA SER A 284 -18.71 24.69 1.63
C SER A 284 -19.71 25.18 2.65
#